data_b6fa39852caf04622b37fb0ab9562169
#
_entry.id   b6fa39852caf04622b37fb0ab9562169
#
_cell.length_a   1.000
_cell.length_b   1.000
_cell.length_c   1.000
_cell.angle_alpha   90.00
_cell.angle_beta   90.00
_cell.angle_gamma   90.00
#
_symmetry.space_group_name_H-M   'P 1'
#
loop_
_entity.id
_entity.type
_entity.pdbx_description
1 polymer ?
#
loop_
_entity_poly.entity_id
_entity_poly.type
_entity_poly.pdbx_seq_one_letter_code
_entity_poly.pdbx_strand_id
1 'polypeptide(L)'
;MGKKVEGNNPVEFSERESKYLKEQRLGRIATVSPDIQPHVVPVAFEFDGSHFYFGGWNLEKSLKFRNIRQNNKVAFVVDDLVSLDPWRVSGVEIKGIAEITKRNGHESVKITPLKKSSWGIEGKES
;
A
#
# COMPACT_ATOMS: atom_id res chain seq x y z
N MET A 1 -5.57 24.12 9.96
CA MET A 1 -5.49 23.60 9.97
C MET A 1 -5.40 22.86 10.14
N GLY A 2 -5.39 22.59 10.17
CA GLY A 2 -5.12 21.90 10.44
C GLY A 2 -5.14 21.09 10.37
N LYS A 3 -5.12 20.80 10.45
CA LYS A 3 -5.01 20.03 10.48
C LYS A 3 -4.45 19.34 10.61
N LYS A 4 -4.32 19.26 10.93
CA LYS A 4 -3.83 18.60 11.10
C LYS A 4 -3.27 17.95 11.20
N VAL A 5 -2.89 18.65 12.05
CA VAL A 5 -2.22 17.52 11.93
C VAL A 5 -2.69 16.44 11.05
N GLU A 6 -2.57 16.56 9.91
CA GLU A 6 -3.08 15.68 8.98
C GLU A 6 -2.46 14.35 9.01
N GLY A 7 -1.22 14.25 9.35
CA GLY A 7 -0.55 12.96 9.46
C GLY A 7 -1.14 12.08 10.52
N ASN A 8 -1.91 12.65 11.43
CA ASN A 8 -2.52 11.90 12.51
C ASN A 8 -3.94 11.49 12.22
N ASN A 9 -4.51 12.00 11.14
CA ASN A 9 -5.87 11.65 10.79
C ASN A 9 -5.86 10.38 9.95
N PRO A 10 -6.68 9.40 10.32
CA PRO A 10 -6.70 8.19 9.52
C PRO A 10 -7.28 8.45 8.15
N VAL A 11 -6.76 7.76 7.17
CA VAL A 11 -7.31 7.75 5.85
C VAL A 11 -8.49 6.79 5.87
N GLU A 12 -9.61 7.23 5.35
CA GLU A 12 -10.81 6.40 5.30
C GLU A 12 -11.02 5.90 3.88
N PHE A 13 -11.43 4.66 3.79
CA PHE A 13 -11.71 4.01 2.52
C PHE A 13 -13.21 3.85 2.38
N SER A 14 -13.73 4.15 1.19
CA SER A 14 -15.14 3.93 0.93
C SER A 14 -15.42 2.42 0.90
N GLU A 15 -16.71 2.06 0.94
CA GLU A 15 -17.08 0.67 0.85
C GLU A 15 -16.59 0.05 -0.45
N ARG A 16 -16.68 0.79 -1.56
CA ARG A 16 -16.22 0.28 -2.84
C ARG A 16 -14.71 0.10 -2.87
N GLU A 17 -13.98 1.05 -2.31
CA GLU A 17 -12.54 0.92 -2.21
C GLU A 17 -12.14 -0.27 -1.36
N SER A 18 -12.80 -0.43 -0.21
CA SER A 18 -12.50 -1.55 0.67
C SER A 18 -12.78 -2.88 0.00
N LYS A 19 -13.92 -2.98 -0.70
CA LYS A 19 -14.25 -4.19 -1.40
C LYS A 19 -13.22 -4.50 -2.47
N TYR A 20 -12.84 -3.49 -3.24
CA TYR A 20 -11.83 -3.65 -4.28
C TYR A 20 -10.52 -4.17 -3.67
N LEU A 21 -10.07 -3.53 -2.60
CA LEU A 21 -8.79 -3.88 -1.99
C LEU A 21 -8.80 -5.29 -1.41
N LYS A 22 -9.94 -5.71 -0.87
CA LYS A 22 -10.03 -7.06 -0.28
C LYS A 22 -10.12 -8.15 -1.33
N GLU A 23 -10.49 -7.79 -2.55
CA GLU A 23 -10.56 -8.75 -3.65
C GLU A 23 -9.25 -8.91 -4.38
N GLN A 24 -8.32 -7.99 -4.20
CA GLN A 24 -7.03 -8.05 -4.87
C GLN A 24 -6.04 -8.83 -4.04
N ARG A 25 -5.05 -9.42 -4.70
CA ARG A 25 -4.08 -10.24 -4.02
C ARG A 25 -2.67 -9.70 -4.10
N LEU A 26 -2.43 -8.82 -5.06
CA LEU A 26 -1.09 -8.37 -5.36
C LEU A 26 -1.07 -6.85 -5.35
N GLY A 27 -0.09 -6.31 -4.65
CA GLY A 27 0.18 -4.89 -4.68
C GLY A 27 1.64 -4.68 -4.97
N ARG A 28 2.02 -3.40 -5.10
CA ARG A 28 3.41 -3.06 -5.36
C ARG A 28 3.84 -2.06 -4.32
N ILE A 29 4.91 -2.41 -3.62
CA ILE A 29 5.45 -1.59 -2.54
C ILE A 29 6.68 -0.86 -3.05
N ALA A 30 6.70 0.45 -2.83
CA ALA A 30 7.85 1.29 -3.18
C ALA A 30 8.53 1.75 -1.90
N THR A 31 9.82 1.57 -1.86
CA THR A 31 10.66 1.97 -0.73
C THR A 31 11.86 2.73 -1.27
N VAL A 32 12.64 3.33 -0.39
CA VAL A 32 13.77 4.15 -0.78
C VAL A 32 14.99 3.74 0.03
N SER A 33 16.11 3.57 -0.66
CA SER A 33 17.38 3.26 0.00
C SER A 33 18.00 4.51 0.60
N PRO A 34 19.05 4.36 1.44
CA PRO A 34 19.71 5.54 2.02
C PRO A 34 20.26 6.52 0.99
N ASP A 35 20.64 6.04 -0.19
CA ASP A 35 21.12 6.93 -1.26
C ASP A 35 20.00 7.38 -2.18
N ILE A 36 18.77 7.28 -1.69
CA ILE A 36 17.56 7.81 -2.36
C ILE A 36 17.30 7.11 -3.68
N GLN A 37 17.60 5.83 -3.74
CA GLN A 37 17.25 5.05 -4.91
C GLN A 37 15.89 4.40 -4.66
N PRO A 38 14.87 4.73 -5.45
CA PRO A 38 13.58 4.07 -5.32
C PRO A 38 13.66 2.60 -5.71
N HIS A 39 12.86 1.80 -5.03
CA HIS A 39 12.80 0.36 -5.26
C HIS A 39 11.34 -0.05 -5.22
N VAL A 40 10.88 -0.82 -6.19
CA VAL A 40 9.48 -1.24 -6.24
C VAL A 40 9.42 -2.71 -6.59
N VAL A 41 8.62 -3.45 -5.85
CA VAL A 41 8.43 -4.88 -6.08
C VAL A 41 6.99 -5.26 -5.77
N PRO A 42 6.48 -6.33 -6.38
CA PRO A 42 5.15 -6.83 -6.04
C PRO A 42 5.20 -7.62 -4.74
N VAL A 43 4.11 -7.57 -4.01
CA VAL A 43 3.94 -8.34 -2.78
C VAL A 43 2.49 -8.79 -2.68
N ALA A 44 2.30 -9.97 -2.10
CA ALA A 44 0.96 -10.36 -1.67
C ALA A 44 0.64 -9.58 -0.41
N PHE A 45 -0.62 -9.18 -0.26
CA PHE A 45 -0.95 -8.33 0.86
C PHE A 45 -2.33 -8.68 1.41
N GLU A 46 -2.58 -8.17 2.62
CA GLU A 46 -3.90 -8.21 3.25
C GLU A 46 -4.27 -6.80 3.63
N PHE A 47 -5.56 -6.50 3.55
CA PHE A 47 -6.11 -5.21 3.91
C PHE A 47 -7.21 -5.44 4.93
N ASP A 48 -7.11 -4.76 6.08
CA ASP A 48 -8.07 -4.98 7.17
C ASP A 48 -9.14 -3.90 7.25
N GLY A 49 -9.21 -3.03 6.26
CA GLY A 49 -10.14 -1.90 6.25
C GLY A 49 -9.45 -0.59 6.55
N SER A 50 -8.28 -0.64 7.15
CA SER A 50 -7.54 0.57 7.54
C SER A 50 -6.07 0.48 7.20
N HIS A 51 -5.48 -0.69 7.29
CA HIS A 51 -4.04 -0.89 7.15
C HIS A 51 -3.78 -2.00 6.16
N PHE A 52 -2.58 -1.95 5.58
CA PHE A 52 -2.12 -3.00 4.68
C PHE A 52 -1.00 -3.76 5.36
N TYR A 53 -0.94 -5.05 5.10
CA TYR A 53 0.09 -5.92 5.68
C TYR A 53 0.69 -6.77 4.59
N PHE A 54 2.00 -6.92 4.60
CA PHE A 54 2.62 -7.92 3.75
C PHE A 54 3.73 -8.60 4.52
N GLY A 55 3.97 -9.86 4.15
CA GLY A 55 5.04 -10.63 4.74
C GLY A 55 5.78 -11.33 3.63
N GLY A 56 6.12 -12.58 3.86
CA GLY A 56 6.71 -13.37 2.83
C GLY A 56 7.93 -14.10 3.32
N TRP A 57 8.30 -15.07 2.52
CA TRP A 57 9.44 -15.89 2.80
C TRP A 57 10.72 -15.06 2.75
N ASN A 58 11.55 -15.17 3.77
CA ASN A 58 12.80 -14.41 3.87
C ASN A 58 12.59 -12.91 3.82
N LEU A 59 11.48 -12.44 4.37
CA LEU A 59 11.16 -11.01 4.34
C LEU A 59 12.32 -10.18 4.88
N GLU A 60 12.90 -10.60 6.00
CA GLU A 60 13.92 -9.79 6.67
C GLU A 60 15.21 -9.71 5.88
N LYS A 61 15.39 -10.54 4.87
CA LYS A 61 16.57 -10.47 4.00
C LYS A 61 16.32 -9.68 2.73
N SER A 62 15.09 -9.20 2.54
CA SER A 62 14.74 -8.49 1.32
C SER A 62 15.21 -7.06 1.36
N LEU A 63 15.39 -6.46 0.18
CA LEU A 63 15.79 -5.08 0.09
C LEU A 63 14.70 -4.15 0.64
N LYS A 64 13.44 -4.46 0.38
CA LYS A 64 12.36 -3.62 0.88
C LYS A 64 12.35 -3.55 2.41
N PHE A 65 12.64 -4.67 3.05
CA PHE A 65 12.70 -4.71 4.51
C PHE A 65 13.84 -3.83 5.03
N ARG A 66 15.01 -3.95 4.40
CA ARG A 66 16.15 -3.13 4.81
C ARG A 66 15.89 -1.66 4.57
N ASN A 67 15.27 -1.33 3.45
CA ASN A 67 14.94 0.06 3.15
C ASN A 67 13.98 0.63 4.18
N ILE A 68 12.94 -0.13 4.56
CA ILE A 68 11.96 0.33 5.52
C ILE A 68 12.60 0.60 6.88
N ARG A 69 13.58 -0.20 7.26
CA ARG A 69 14.26 0.01 8.53
C ARG A 69 15.07 1.31 8.54
N GLN A 70 15.48 1.79 7.37
CA GLN A 70 16.24 3.03 7.27
C GLN A 70 15.32 4.22 7.03
N ASN A 71 14.27 4.02 6.26
CA ASN A 71 13.33 5.08 5.91
C ASN A 71 11.96 4.43 5.79
N ASN A 72 11.08 4.77 6.71
CA ASN A 72 9.79 4.10 6.77
C ASN A 72 8.71 4.72 5.90
N LYS A 73 9.05 5.72 5.10
CA LYS A 73 8.10 6.30 4.17
C LYS A 73 7.99 5.41 2.95
N VAL A 74 6.76 5.05 2.59
CA VAL A 74 6.51 4.11 1.52
C VAL A 74 5.36 4.59 0.67
N ALA A 75 5.27 4.04 -0.53
CA ALA A 75 4.08 4.14 -1.36
C ALA A 75 3.66 2.73 -1.73
N PHE A 76 2.37 2.55 -1.91
CA PHE A 76 1.81 1.23 -2.19
C PHE A 76 0.68 1.40 -3.17
N VAL A 77 0.66 0.59 -4.21
CA VAL A 77 -0.40 0.66 -5.20
C VAL A 77 -0.96 -0.73 -5.45
N VAL A 78 -2.28 -0.77 -5.53
CA VAL A 78 -3.02 -1.97 -5.92
C VAL A 78 -3.82 -1.57 -7.15
N ASP A 79 -3.63 -2.26 -8.25
CA ASP A 79 -4.29 -1.89 -9.49
C ASP A 79 -4.49 -3.11 -10.35
N ASP A 80 -5.41 -2.98 -11.30
CA ASP A 80 -5.57 -4.02 -12.30
C ASP A 80 -6.17 -3.42 -13.56
N LEU A 81 -5.97 -4.13 -14.65
CA LEU A 81 -6.52 -3.76 -15.94
C LEU A 81 -7.86 -4.46 -16.09
N VAL A 82 -8.93 -3.66 -16.05
CA VAL A 82 -10.29 -4.19 -16.06
C VAL A 82 -10.71 -4.54 -17.49
N SER A 83 -10.30 -3.73 -18.45
CA SER A 83 -10.72 -3.91 -19.84
C SER A 83 -9.67 -3.31 -20.77
N LEU A 84 -9.44 -3.98 -21.89
CA LEU A 84 -8.51 -3.48 -22.90
C LEU A 84 -9.19 -2.54 -23.87
N ASP A 85 -10.43 -2.81 -24.22
CA ASP A 85 -11.13 -2.04 -25.22
C ASP A 85 -12.60 -1.98 -24.84
N PRO A 86 -13.04 -0.89 -24.25
CA PRO A 86 -12.26 0.33 -23.98
C PRO A 86 -11.24 0.10 -22.88
N TRP A 87 -10.21 0.90 -22.89
CA TRP A 87 -9.17 0.83 -21.87
C TRP A 87 -9.73 1.28 -20.53
N ARG A 88 -9.66 0.41 -19.55
CA ARG A 88 -10.15 0.71 -18.20
C ARG A 88 -9.20 0.12 -17.18
N VAL A 89 -8.76 0.95 -16.25
CA VAL A 89 -7.94 0.50 -15.13
C VAL A 89 -8.61 0.93 -13.85
N SER A 90 -8.45 0.11 -12.83
CA SER A 90 -8.90 0.44 -11.48
C SER A 90 -7.70 0.35 -10.56
N GLY A 91 -7.71 1.16 -9.53
CA GLY A 91 -6.61 1.09 -8.58
C GLY A 91 -6.77 2.02 -7.42
N VAL A 92 -5.92 1.76 -6.42
CA VAL A 92 -5.79 2.60 -5.24
C VAL A 92 -4.31 2.74 -4.97
N GLU A 93 -3.85 3.97 -4.82
CA GLU A 93 -2.47 4.23 -4.40
C GLU A 93 -2.51 4.90 -3.05
N ILE A 94 -1.63 4.49 -2.15
CA ILE A 94 -1.50 5.19 -0.89
C ILE A 94 -0.03 5.56 -0.68
N LYS A 95 0.16 6.64 0.06
CA LYS A 95 1.46 6.99 0.62
C LYS A 95 1.32 6.90 2.11
N GLY A 96 2.29 6.29 2.77
CA GLY A 96 2.14 6.05 4.18
C GLY A 96 3.43 5.73 4.88
N ILE A 97 3.26 5.20 6.07
CA ILE A 97 4.37 4.84 6.96
C ILE A 97 4.33 3.34 7.16
N ALA A 98 5.48 2.71 7.04
CA ALA A 98 5.60 1.27 7.25
C ALA A 98 6.23 0.99 8.59
N GLU A 99 5.74 -0.06 9.26
CA GLU A 99 6.30 -0.53 10.52
C GLU A 99 6.59 -2.01 10.39
N ILE A 100 7.67 -2.43 10.98
CA ILE A 100 7.96 -3.85 11.06
C ILE A 100 7.26 -4.39 12.28
N THR A 101 6.50 -5.45 12.11
CA THR A 101 5.68 -6.03 13.16
C THR A 101 5.70 -7.54 13.01
N LYS A 102 4.89 -8.22 13.80
CA LYS A 102 4.75 -9.66 13.69
C LYS A 102 3.28 -10.00 13.56
N ARG A 103 3.01 -10.97 12.71
CA ARG A 103 1.66 -11.53 12.58
C ARG A 103 1.80 -13.03 12.54
N ASN A 104 1.06 -13.69 13.42
CA ASN A 104 1.10 -15.15 13.52
C ASN A 104 2.52 -15.67 13.72
N GLY A 105 3.33 -14.91 14.49
CA GLY A 105 4.67 -15.33 14.81
C GLY A 105 5.71 -15.06 13.74
N HIS A 106 5.32 -14.41 12.64
CA HIS A 106 6.23 -14.15 11.53
C HIS A 106 6.42 -12.66 11.34
N GLU A 107 7.60 -12.28 10.84
CA GLU A 107 7.84 -10.89 10.51
C GLU A 107 6.86 -10.43 9.45
N SER A 108 6.40 -9.20 9.61
CA SER A 108 5.41 -8.61 8.72
C SER A 108 5.64 -7.12 8.67
N VAL A 109 5.18 -6.48 7.59
CA VAL A 109 5.21 -5.04 7.48
C VAL A 109 3.77 -4.55 7.51
N LYS A 110 3.52 -3.56 8.37
CA LYS A 110 2.22 -2.92 8.48
C LYS A 110 2.34 -1.52 7.90
N ILE A 111 1.47 -1.18 6.96
CA ILE A 111 1.45 0.13 6.33
C ILE A 111 0.25 0.90 6.85
N THR A 112 0.51 2.09 7.39
CA THR A 112 -0.53 3.02 7.80
C THR A 112 -0.66 4.07 6.71
N PRO A 113 -1.78 4.09 5.99
CA PRO A 113 -1.97 5.07 4.92
C PRO A 113 -2.11 6.48 5.49
N LEU A 114 -1.46 7.43 4.84
CA LEU A 114 -1.58 8.84 5.21
C LEU A 114 -2.26 9.64 4.11
N LYS A 115 -2.14 9.21 2.87
CA LYS A 115 -2.81 9.82 1.72
C LYS A 115 -3.24 8.72 0.79
N LYS A 116 -4.33 8.94 0.08
CA LYS A 116 -4.76 7.96 -0.90
C LYS A 116 -5.26 8.66 -2.15
N SER A 117 -5.25 7.90 -3.23
CA SER A 117 -5.79 8.30 -4.51
C SER A 117 -6.39 7.04 -5.13
N SER A 118 -7.55 7.15 -5.76
CA SER A 118 -8.14 5.98 -6.40
C SER A 118 -8.74 6.38 -7.73
N TRP A 119 -8.91 5.40 -8.59
CA TRP A 119 -9.45 5.60 -9.93
C TRP A 119 -10.18 4.35 -10.36
N GLY A 120 -11.26 4.55 -11.13
CA GLY A 120 -12.00 3.46 -11.72
C GLY A 120 -12.77 2.60 -10.74
N ILE A 121 -13.05 3.11 -9.54
CA ILE A 121 -13.69 2.31 -8.50
C ILE A 121 -15.05 2.88 -8.12
N GLU A 122 -15.15 4.18 -7.95
CA GLU A 122 -16.37 4.79 -7.44
C GLU A 122 -17.34 5.16 -8.56
N GLY A 123 -17.26 4.43 -9.67
CA GLY A 123 -18.10 4.75 -10.81
C GLY A 123 -17.57 5.88 -11.66
N LYS A 124 -16.35 6.31 -11.40
CA LYS A 124 -15.72 7.40 -12.13
C LYS A 124 -14.74 6.85 -13.16
N GLU A 125 -14.56 7.62 -14.22
CA GLU A 125 -13.54 7.29 -15.20
C GLU A 125 -12.16 7.61 -14.61
N SER A 126 -11.22 6.77 -14.94
CA SER A 126 -9.87 6.98 -14.46
C SER A 126 -9.11 7.94 -15.36
#